data_1a3001bd70fad18ad8d0b5b16fe754de
#
_entry.id   1a3001bd70fad18ad8d0b5b16fe754de
#
_cell.length_a   1.000
_cell.length_b   1.000
_cell.length_c   1.000
_cell.angle_alpha   90.00
_cell.angle_beta   90.00
_cell.angle_gamma   90.00
#
_symmetry.space_group_name_H-M   'P 1'
#
loop_
_entity.id
_entity.type
_entity.pdbx_description
1 polymer ?
#
loop_
_entity_poly.entity_id
_entity_poly.type
_entity_poly.pdbx_seq_one_letter_code
_entity_poly.pdbx_strand_id
1 'polypeptide(L)'
;MANLVNVYLFGKKYEVPEGLTIMTAMEYAGYELVRGCGCRNGFCGACATIYRIKGQVELHGCLACQTEVQEGMYVATLPFFPLEKRIYDINEIKPDQQVMMQLYPEIYSCIGCNACTKACTQELNVMQYIA
;
A
#
# COMPACT_ATOMS: atom_id res chain seq x y z
N MET A 1 28.56 2.09 3.59
CA MET A 1 27.24 1.63 4.06
C MET A 1 26.21 2.67 3.61
N ALA A 2 25.10 2.25 3.09
CA ALA A 2 24.02 3.17 2.76
C ALA A 2 23.42 3.71 4.07
N ASN A 3 23.21 5.01 4.14
CA ASN A 3 22.47 5.60 5.24
C ASN A 3 21.02 5.13 5.16
N LEU A 4 20.43 4.79 6.29
CA LEU A 4 19.03 4.41 6.38
C LEU A 4 18.20 5.62 6.80
N VAL A 5 17.08 5.83 6.14
CA VAL A 5 16.11 6.88 6.48
C VAL A 5 14.79 6.25 6.91
N ASN A 6 14.15 6.89 7.88
CA ASN A 6 12.85 6.44 8.36
C ASN A 6 11.74 7.05 7.52
N VAL A 7 10.93 6.19 6.92
CA VAL A 7 9.75 6.58 6.15
C VAL A 7 8.50 5.90 6.70
N TYR A 8 7.38 6.56 6.57
CA TYR A 8 6.08 6.04 6.99
C TYR A 8 5.23 5.82 5.74
N LEU A 9 5.05 4.55 5.40
CA LEU A 9 4.25 4.12 4.26
C LEU A 9 2.91 3.59 4.77
N PHE A 10 1.82 4.25 4.40
CA PHE A 10 0.46 3.88 4.82
C PHE A 10 0.31 3.70 6.35
N GLY A 11 0.96 4.56 7.11
CA GLY A 11 0.91 4.54 8.58
C GLY A 11 1.89 3.59 9.27
N LYS A 12 2.65 2.79 8.52
CA LYS A 12 3.69 1.90 9.06
C LYS A 12 5.08 2.51 8.85
N LYS A 13 5.93 2.39 9.86
CA LYS A 13 7.32 2.85 9.80
C LYS A 13 8.20 1.80 9.12
N TYR A 14 9.05 2.26 8.21
CA TYR A 14 10.08 1.45 7.55
C TYR A 14 11.42 2.19 7.57
N GLU A 15 12.49 1.42 7.59
CA GLU A 15 13.85 1.91 7.41
C GLU A 15 14.31 1.50 6.02
N VAL A 16 14.59 2.48 5.17
CA VAL A 16 14.96 2.26 3.77
C VAL A 16 16.26 2.98 3.44
N PRO A 17 17.06 2.48 2.49
CA PRO A 17 18.27 3.18 2.07
C PRO A 17 17.96 4.57 1.50
N GLU A 18 18.82 5.54 1.84
CA GLU A 18 18.78 6.87 1.27
C GLU A 18 19.03 6.82 -0.26
N GLY A 19 18.41 7.72 -1.00
CA GLY A 19 18.54 7.79 -2.46
C GLY A 19 17.57 6.91 -3.25
N LEU A 20 16.70 6.15 -2.56
CA LEU A 20 15.60 5.46 -3.22
C LEU A 20 14.46 6.43 -3.53
N THR A 21 13.75 6.19 -4.62
CA THR A 21 12.46 6.87 -4.87
C THR A 21 11.37 6.28 -3.96
N ILE A 22 10.27 7.00 -3.78
CA ILE A 22 9.13 6.50 -2.98
C ILE A 22 8.67 5.13 -3.50
N MET A 23 8.60 4.96 -4.83
CA MET A 23 8.20 3.69 -5.45
C MET A 23 9.17 2.55 -5.14
N THR A 24 10.46 2.76 -5.29
CA THR A 24 11.48 1.74 -4.98
C THR A 24 11.60 1.48 -3.47
N ALA A 25 11.33 2.49 -2.63
CA ALA A 25 11.26 2.32 -1.18
C ALA A 25 10.06 1.45 -0.77
N MET A 26 8.91 1.60 -1.43
CA MET A 26 7.77 0.70 -1.22
C MET A 26 8.11 -0.74 -1.61
N GLU A 27 8.73 -0.95 -2.75
CA GLU A 27 9.16 -2.29 -3.18
C GLU A 27 10.20 -2.89 -2.22
N TYR A 28 11.13 -2.08 -1.73
CA TYR A 28 12.11 -2.50 -0.72
C TYR A 28 11.42 -2.91 0.61
N ALA A 29 10.36 -2.20 1.01
CA ALA A 29 9.57 -2.52 2.18
C ALA A 29 8.68 -3.77 2.03
N GLY A 30 8.62 -4.37 0.84
CA GLY A 30 7.88 -5.60 0.55
C GLY A 30 6.51 -5.38 -0.09
N TYR A 31 6.18 -4.17 -0.50
CA TYR A 31 4.94 -3.93 -1.26
C TYR A 31 5.08 -4.39 -2.70
N GLU A 32 4.04 -5.03 -3.20
CA GLU A 32 3.92 -5.40 -4.60
C GLU A 32 3.07 -4.37 -5.34
N LEU A 33 3.69 -3.69 -6.31
CA LEU A 33 3.03 -2.64 -7.09
C LEU A 33 2.33 -3.24 -8.30
N VAL A 34 1.17 -3.85 -8.08
CA VAL A 34 0.31 -4.40 -9.15
C VAL A 34 -0.41 -3.26 -9.88
N ARG A 35 -0.74 -2.20 -9.16
CA ARG A 35 -1.35 -0.96 -9.69
C ARG A 35 -0.54 0.24 -9.20
N GLY A 36 -0.74 1.37 -9.86
CA GLY A 36 -0.05 2.60 -9.48
C GLY A 36 1.37 2.67 -9.97
N CYS A 37 1.79 1.77 -10.84
CA CYS A 37 3.03 1.88 -11.58
C CYS A 37 2.75 1.66 -13.07
N GLY A 38 3.44 2.42 -13.90
CA GLY A 38 3.35 2.33 -15.34
C GLY A 38 4.74 2.49 -15.94
N CYS A 39 5.04 3.66 -16.48
CA CYS A 39 6.32 3.92 -17.13
C CYS A 39 7.54 3.92 -16.18
N ARG A 40 7.37 4.14 -14.89
CA ARG A 40 8.42 4.31 -13.86
C ARG A 40 9.43 5.43 -14.17
N ASN A 41 9.05 6.35 -15.03
CA ASN A 41 9.96 7.37 -15.58
C ASN A 41 9.33 8.77 -15.65
N GLY A 42 8.33 9.03 -14.83
CA GLY A 42 7.72 10.36 -14.67
C GLY A 42 6.75 10.76 -15.78
N PHE A 43 6.34 9.85 -16.65
CA PHE A 43 5.52 10.17 -17.82
C PHE A 43 4.04 9.85 -17.65
N CYS A 44 3.68 8.64 -17.19
CA CYS A 44 2.30 8.17 -17.19
C CYS A 44 1.42 8.76 -16.08
N GLY A 45 2.00 9.28 -15.01
CA GLY A 45 1.28 9.81 -13.85
C GLY A 45 0.56 8.77 -12.99
N ALA A 46 0.66 7.47 -13.29
CA ALA A 46 -0.03 6.41 -12.56
C ALA A 46 0.43 6.29 -11.09
N CYS A 47 1.64 6.70 -10.78
CA CYS A 47 2.22 6.70 -9.44
C CYS A 47 2.01 8.01 -8.66
N ALA A 48 1.05 8.84 -9.06
CA ALA A 48 0.72 10.07 -8.36
C ALA A 48 0.44 9.79 -6.88
N THR A 49 1.12 10.51 -6.00
CA THR A 49 1.14 10.27 -4.57
C THR A 49 1.17 11.58 -3.82
N ILE A 50 0.81 11.53 -2.54
CA ILE A 50 0.93 12.68 -1.64
C ILE A 50 1.88 12.30 -0.51
N TYR A 51 2.72 13.23 -0.12
CA TYR A 51 3.56 13.06 1.06
C TYR A 51 3.61 14.31 1.92
N ARG A 52 4.05 14.10 3.14
CA ARG A 52 4.30 15.15 4.13
C ARG A 52 5.58 14.78 4.89
N ILE A 53 6.36 15.76 5.28
CA ILE A 53 7.53 15.56 6.14
C ILE A 53 7.14 15.81 7.59
N LYS A 54 7.67 15.02 8.51
CA LYS A 54 7.45 15.16 9.94
C LYS A 54 7.74 16.59 10.42
N GLY A 55 6.78 17.18 11.12
CA GLY A 55 6.87 18.56 11.61
C GLY A 55 6.37 19.63 10.63
N GLN A 56 6.05 19.26 9.39
CA GLN A 56 5.40 20.15 8.43
C GLN A 56 3.91 19.85 8.34
N VAL A 57 3.10 20.88 8.07
CA VAL A 57 1.66 20.75 7.87
C VAL A 57 1.31 20.58 6.39
N GLU A 58 2.18 21.06 5.51
CA GLU A 58 1.97 21.05 4.06
C GLU A 58 1.98 19.63 3.48
N LEU A 59 1.03 19.38 2.59
CA LEU A 59 0.95 18.18 1.77
C LEU A 59 1.53 18.48 0.39
N HIS A 60 2.43 17.63 -0.06
CA HIS A 60 3.05 17.75 -1.38
C HIS A 60 2.57 16.65 -2.30
N GLY A 61 2.04 17.02 -3.45
CA GLY A 61 1.75 16.09 -4.53
C GLY A 61 3.02 15.79 -5.34
N CYS A 62 3.25 14.53 -5.64
CA CYS A 62 4.42 14.11 -6.40
C CYS A 62 4.18 12.83 -7.21
N LEU A 63 5.16 12.49 -8.05
CA LEU A 63 5.23 11.18 -8.69
C LEU A 63 6.17 10.27 -7.91
N ALA A 64 5.66 9.16 -7.42
CA ALA A 64 6.43 8.23 -6.57
C ALA A 64 7.68 7.66 -7.27
N CYS A 65 7.67 7.57 -8.59
CA CYS A 65 8.82 7.09 -9.36
C CYS A 65 9.94 8.13 -9.54
N GLN A 66 9.69 9.39 -9.21
CA GLN A 66 10.64 10.50 -9.41
C GLN A 66 11.05 11.20 -8.11
N THR A 67 10.34 10.98 -7.03
CA THR A 67 10.57 11.66 -5.76
C THR A 67 11.37 10.76 -4.82
N GLU A 68 12.54 11.23 -4.38
CA GLU A 68 13.37 10.51 -3.41
C GLU A 68 12.80 10.58 -2.00
N VAL A 69 13.01 9.52 -1.25
CA VAL A 69 12.61 9.44 0.17
C VAL A 69 13.49 10.33 1.04
N GLN A 70 12.90 10.94 2.05
CA GLN A 70 13.55 11.78 3.04
C GLN A 70 13.23 11.30 4.44
N GLU A 71 14.11 11.61 5.39
CA GLU A 71 13.89 11.28 6.79
C GLU A 71 12.57 11.87 7.32
N GLY A 72 11.77 11.02 7.95
CA GLY A 72 10.48 11.41 8.50
C GLY A 72 9.39 11.69 7.47
N MET A 73 9.52 11.16 6.26
CA MET A 73 8.50 11.29 5.20
C MET A 73 7.30 10.37 5.48
N TYR A 74 6.09 10.95 5.48
CA TYR A 74 4.81 10.23 5.52
C TYR A 74 4.22 10.19 4.13
N VAL A 75 3.96 9.01 3.60
CA VAL A 75 3.46 8.81 2.23
C VAL A 75 2.08 8.20 2.25
N ALA A 76 1.18 8.75 1.44
CA ALA A 76 -0.14 8.18 1.17
C ALA A 76 -0.42 8.25 -0.33
N THR A 77 -0.94 7.17 -0.90
CA THR A 77 -1.33 7.11 -2.30
C THR A 77 -2.82 7.29 -2.49
N LEU A 78 -3.18 7.98 -3.55
CA LEU A 78 -4.55 8.13 -4.03
C LEU A 78 -4.52 7.90 -5.55
N PRO A 79 -5.47 7.18 -6.13
CA PRO A 79 -6.68 6.53 -5.60
C PRO A 79 -6.56 5.02 -5.31
N PHE A 80 -5.39 4.46 -5.27
CA PHE A 80 -5.17 3.02 -5.09
C PHE A 80 -4.08 2.76 -4.05
N PHE A 81 -4.10 1.57 -3.48
CA PHE A 81 -3.10 1.11 -2.53
C PHE A 81 -2.26 -0.01 -3.15
N PRO A 82 -0.94 -0.04 -2.95
CA PRO A 82 -0.13 -1.20 -3.28
C PRO A 82 -0.54 -2.38 -2.39
N LEU A 83 -0.46 -3.58 -2.95
CA LEU A 83 -0.76 -4.80 -2.20
C LEU A 83 0.43 -5.18 -1.32
N GLU A 84 0.18 -5.36 -0.05
CA GLU A 84 1.14 -5.99 0.86
C GLU A 84 1.01 -7.50 0.69
N LYS A 85 2.12 -8.16 0.36
CA LYS A 85 2.12 -9.62 0.21
C LYS A 85 2.00 -10.29 1.58
N ARG A 86 0.91 -11.01 1.80
CA ARG A 86 0.72 -11.83 2.99
C ARG A 86 1.41 -13.16 2.79
N ILE A 87 2.27 -13.54 3.72
CA ILE A 87 2.96 -14.84 3.70
C ILE A 87 2.34 -15.70 4.77
N TYR A 88 1.72 -16.79 4.36
CA TYR A 88 1.16 -17.81 5.24
C TYR A 88 1.11 -19.17 4.54
N ASP A 89 1.15 -20.24 5.31
CA ASP A 89 0.94 -21.60 4.80
C ASP A 89 -0.51 -22.01 5.09
N ILE A 90 -1.27 -22.28 4.04
CA ILE A 90 -2.69 -22.66 4.13
C ILE A 90 -2.90 -23.98 4.90
N ASN A 91 -1.88 -24.84 4.96
CA ASN A 91 -1.94 -26.11 5.68
C ASN A 91 -1.73 -25.93 7.20
N GLU A 92 -1.08 -24.85 7.59
CA GLU A 92 -0.78 -24.54 8.99
C GLU A 92 -1.81 -23.62 9.64
N ILE A 93 -2.55 -22.87 8.82
CA ILE A 93 -3.55 -21.91 9.29
C ILE A 93 -4.87 -22.61 9.62
N LYS A 94 -5.39 -22.34 10.80
CA LYS A 94 -6.78 -22.69 11.13
C LYS A 94 -7.73 -21.63 10.59
N PRO A 95 -8.86 -22.01 9.98
CA PRO A 95 -9.89 -21.08 9.55
C PRO A 95 -10.63 -20.50 10.76
N ASP A 96 -10.02 -19.50 11.37
CA ASP A 96 -10.52 -18.82 12.57
C ASP A 96 -10.61 -17.32 12.31
N GLN A 97 -11.60 -16.69 12.93
CA GLN A 97 -11.83 -15.25 12.87
C GLN A 97 -10.61 -14.44 13.34
N GLN A 98 -9.92 -14.90 14.37
CA GLN A 98 -8.72 -14.22 14.89
C GLN A 98 -7.59 -14.19 13.87
N VAL A 99 -7.37 -15.29 13.15
CA VAL A 99 -6.37 -15.38 12.09
C VAL A 99 -6.73 -14.46 10.93
N MET A 100 -8.01 -14.41 10.55
CA MET A 100 -8.50 -13.51 9.52
C MET A 100 -8.31 -12.04 9.91
N MET A 101 -8.56 -11.69 11.16
CA MET A 101 -8.31 -10.36 11.71
C MET A 101 -6.84 -9.94 11.62
N GLN A 102 -5.91 -10.87 11.81
CA GLN A 102 -4.48 -10.61 11.73
C GLN A 102 -3.98 -10.46 10.29
N LEU A 103 -4.48 -11.32 9.40
CA LEU A 103 -4.04 -11.35 8.00
C LEU A 103 -4.73 -10.30 7.14
N TYR A 104 -6.03 -10.11 7.30
CA TYR A 104 -6.86 -9.25 6.46
C TYR A 104 -7.81 -8.38 7.29
N PRO A 105 -7.30 -7.48 8.13
CA PRO A 105 -8.13 -6.64 9.00
C PRO A 105 -9.10 -5.73 8.21
N GLU A 106 -8.80 -5.45 6.94
CA GLU A 106 -9.61 -4.60 6.06
C GLU A 106 -11.01 -5.17 5.81
N ILE A 107 -11.19 -6.48 5.90
CA ILE A 107 -12.49 -7.15 5.73
C ILE A 107 -13.50 -6.63 6.76
N TYR A 108 -13.05 -6.32 7.97
CA TYR A 108 -13.91 -5.83 9.05
C TYR A 108 -14.36 -4.37 8.89
N SER A 109 -13.84 -3.67 7.89
CA SER A 109 -14.29 -2.34 7.49
C SER A 109 -15.46 -2.37 6.50
N CYS A 110 -15.98 -3.55 6.18
CA CYS A 110 -17.08 -3.70 5.23
C CYS A 110 -18.36 -3.01 5.73
N ILE A 111 -18.93 -2.14 4.89
CA ILE A 111 -20.18 -1.42 5.18
C ILE A 111 -21.40 -2.03 4.46
N GLY A 112 -21.23 -3.15 3.78
CA GLY A 112 -22.31 -3.84 3.08
C GLY A 112 -22.82 -3.14 1.82
N CYS A 113 -22.00 -2.33 1.16
CA CYS A 113 -22.42 -1.56 -0.02
C CYS A 113 -22.65 -2.38 -1.29
N ASN A 114 -22.26 -3.67 -1.29
CA ASN A 114 -22.43 -4.61 -2.42
C ASN A 114 -21.66 -4.24 -3.70
N ALA A 115 -20.74 -3.29 -3.66
CA ALA A 115 -19.95 -2.88 -4.82
C ALA A 115 -19.05 -4.00 -5.36
N CYS A 116 -18.48 -4.81 -4.47
CA CYS A 116 -17.64 -5.97 -4.83
C CYS A 116 -18.41 -7.04 -5.63
N THR A 117 -19.65 -7.34 -5.25
CA THR A 117 -20.52 -8.28 -5.97
C THR A 117 -20.86 -7.75 -7.36
N LYS A 118 -21.18 -6.46 -7.47
CA LYS A 118 -21.47 -5.82 -8.75
C LYS A 118 -20.26 -5.75 -9.69
N ALA A 119 -19.08 -5.59 -9.13
CA ALA A 119 -17.82 -5.51 -9.88
C ALA A 119 -17.25 -6.87 -10.28
N CYS A 120 -17.74 -7.97 -9.69
CA CYS A 120 -17.23 -9.31 -9.97
C CYS A 120 -17.61 -9.77 -11.39
N THR A 121 -16.60 -10.07 -12.22
CA THR A 121 -16.78 -10.57 -13.58
C THR A 121 -17.17 -12.04 -13.65
N GLN A 122 -17.04 -12.77 -12.55
CA GLN A 122 -17.36 -14.20 -12.41
C GLN A 122 -18.76 -14.45 -11.80
N GLU A 123 -19.55 -13.40 -11.64
CA GLU A 123 -20.90 -13.46 -11.07
C GLU A 123 -20.96 -14.05 -9.65
N LEU A 124 -19.89 -13.87 -8.87
CA LEU A 124 -19.84 -14.31 -7.48
C LEU A 124 -20.52 -13.30 -6.55
N ASN A 125 -21.24 -13.79 -5.57
CA ASN A 125 -21.78 -12.95 -4.50
C ASN A 125 -20.71 -12.66 -3.45
N VAL A 126 -19.76 -11.79 -3.79
CA VAL A 126 -18.56 -11.53 -2.99
C VAL A 126 -18.90 -10.97 -1.62
N MET A 127 -19.89 -10.07 -1.52
CA MET A 127 -20.29 -9.48 -0.25
C MET A 127 -20.74 -10.54 0.77
N GLN A 128 -21.39 -11.61 0.33
CA GLN A 128 -21.85 -12.68 1.21
C GLN A 128 -20.70 -13.43 1.88
N TYR A 129 -19.52 -13.45 1.26
CA TYR A 129 -18.32 -14.08 1.84
C TYR A 129 -17.54 -13.15 2.76
N ILE A 130 -17.74 -11.85 2.64
CA ILE A 130 -17.02 -10.82 3.40
C ILE A 130 -17.81 -10.41 4.65
N ALA A 131 -19.12 -10.26 4.52
CA ALA A 131 -20.00 -9.76 5.58
C ALA A 131 -20.43 -10.81 6.61
#